data_db0f80f055792d1556ebf50e61f1947a
#
_entry.id   db0f80f055792d1556ebf50e61f1947a
#
_cell.length_a   1.000
_cell.length_b   1.000
_cell.length_c   1.000
_cell.angle_alpha   90.00
_cell.angle_beta   90.00
_cell.angle_gamma   90.00
#
_symmetry.space_group_name_H-M   'P 1'
#
loop_
_entity.id
_entity.type
_entity.pdbx_description
1 polymer ?
#
loop_
_entity_poly.entity_id
_entity_poly.type
_entity_poly.pdbx_seq_one_letter_code
_entity_poly.pdbx_strand_id
1 'polypeptide(L)'
;MNQTKFLLPESEIPTHWYNVVADMPNKPAPVLGPDGQPISPDALSAIFVDSLIEQEVSAERWIPIPEPVREIYRLWRPAPLFRAHRLEAELGTPARIYYKYEGVSPAGSHKLNSAIAQAYYNREAGIRRMTTETGAGQWGCSLALAGQMFGIDIRVFMVKVSYQQKPFRQIGRASCRERVSSPV
;
A
#
# COMPACT_ATOMS: atom_id res chain seq x y z
N MET A 1 -13.92 14.26 -29.89
CA MET A 1 -13.11 14.83 -28.79
C MET A 1 -12.28 13.71 -28.18
N ASN A 2 -11.00 13.92 -27.95
CA ASN A 2 -10.17 12.91 -27.28
C ASN A 2 -10.48 12.93 -25.77
N GLN A 3 -10.93 11.78 -25.25
CA GLN A 3 -11.25 11.64 -23.82
C GLN A 3 -9.98 11.85 -22.96
N THR A 4 -10.08 12.69 -21.95
CA THR A 4 -8.98 13.03 -21.05
C THR A 4 -9.11 12.30 -19.71
N LYS A 5 -10.33 12.14 -19.18
CA LYS A 5 -10.61 11.55 -17.86
C LYS A 5 -11.44 10.28 -18.01
N PHE A 6 -10.97 9.21 -17.38
CA PHE A 6 -11.62 7.90 -17.35
C PHE A 6 -11.99 7.58 -15.90
N LEU A 7 -13.25 7.35 -15.65
CA LEU A 7 -13.82 6.93 -14.37
C LEU A 7 -14.50 5.59 -14.56
N LEU A 8 -14.25 4.67 -13.67
CA LEU A 8 -14.96 3.40 -13.59
C LEU A 8 -15.99 3.47 -12.46
N PRO A 9 -17.13 2.79 -12.57
CA PRO A 9 -18.10 2.66 -11.48
C PRO A 9 -17.54 1.76 -10.36
N GLU A 10 -18.14 1.81 -9.18
CA GLU A 10 -17.73 0.99 -8.03
C GLU A 10 -17.85 -0.52 -8.30
N SER A 11 -18.75 -0.93 -9.19
CA SER A 11 -18.90 -2.32 -9.62
C SER A 11 -17.63 -2.89 -10.28
N GLU A 12 -16.74 -2.03 -10.77
CA GLU A 12 -15.47 -2.40 -11.38
C GLU A 12 -14.31 -2.50 -10.37
N ILE A 13 -14.58 -2.33 -9.07
CA ILE A 13 -13.58 -2.61 -8.04
C ILE A 13 -13.25 -4.10 -8.08
N PRO A 14 -11.96 -4.49 -8.26
CA PRO A 14 -11.58 -5.88 -8.35
C PRO A 14 -12.00 -6.69 -7.13
N THR A 15 -12.44 -7.92 -7.36
CA THR A 15 -12.74 -8.90 -6.32
C THR A 15 -11.53 -9.72 -5.91
N HIS A 16 -10.46 -9.68 -6.72
CA HIS A 16 -9.22 -10.41 -6.51
C HIS A 16 -8.01 -9.52 -6.80
N TRP A 17 -6.94 -9.76 -6.10
CA TRP A 17 -5.62 -9.29 -6.50
C TRP A 17 -5.04 -10.22 -7.55
N TYR A 18 -4.37 -9.64 -8.53
CA TYR A 18 -3.61 -10.39 -9.51
C TYR A 18 -2.19 -10.61 -9.00
N ASN A 19 -1.82 -11.87 -8.83
CA ASN A 19 -0.46 -12.25 -8.46
C ASN A 19 0.39 -12.39 -9.73
N VAL A 20 1.15 -11.35 -10.01
CA VAL A 20 2.03 -11.29 -11.20
C VAL A 20 3.07 -12.42 -11.21
N VAL A 21 3.50 -12.91 -10.05
CA VAL A 21 4.48 -13.99 -9.92
C VAL A 21 3.98 -15.29 -10.57
N ALA A 22 2.68 -15.52 -10.58
CA ALA A 22 2.09 -16.70 -11.24
C ALA A 22 2.44 -16.78 -12.73
N ASP A 23 2.52 -15.61 -13.40
CA ASP A 23 2.73 -15.50 -14.86
C ASP A 23 4.13 -15.00 -15.24
N MET A 24 5.01 -14.73 -14.28
CA MET A 24 6.37 -14.33 -14.60
C MET A 24 7.16 -15.49 -15.21
N PRO A 25 7.80 -15.29 -16.39
CA PRO A 25 8.65 -16.31 -17.00
C PRO A 25 9.87 -16.65 -16.12
N ASN A 26 10.41 -15.65 -15.44
CA ASN A 26 11.49 -15.80 -14.48
C ASN A 26 10.96 -15.43 -13.10
N LYS A 27 10.89 -16.40 -12.20
CA LYS A 27 10.45 -16.14 -10.82
C LYS A 27 11.45 -15.23 -10.10
N PRO A 28 11.00 -14.37 -9.16
CA PRO A 28 11.89 -13.57 -8.33
C PRO A 28 12.89 -14.47 -7.59
N ALA A 29 14.11 -13.98 -7.40
CA ALA A 29 15.07 -14.65 -6.53
C ALA A 29 14.53 -14.66 -5.07
N PRO A 30 14.83 -15.70 -4.29
CA PRO A 30 14.42 -15.75 -2.90
C PRO A 30 15.07 -14.61 -2.10
N VAL A 31 14.36 -14.13 -1.09
CA VAL A 31 14.93 -13.18 -0.13
C VAL A 31 16.03 -13.87 0.68
N LEU A 32 17.19 -13.22 0.77
CA LEU A 32 18.33 -13.76 1.49
C LEU A 32 18.43 -13.18 2.91
N GLY A 33 18.77 -14.04 3.85
CA GLY A 33 19.10 -13.65 5.21
C GLY A 33 20.49 -13.02 5.34
N PRO A 34 20.88 -12.59 6.55
CA PRO A 34 22.22 -12.03 6.81
C PRO A 34 23.36 -13.01 6.54
N ASP A 35 23.07 -14.29 6.54
CA ASP A 35 23.99 -15.40 6.23
C ASP A 35 24.11 -15.70 4.74
N GLY A 36 23.38 -14.96 3.89
CA GLY A 36 23.34 -15.16 2.45
C GLY A 36 22.50 -16.37 2.01
N GLN A 37 21.79 -17.03 2.93
CA GLN A 37 20.89 -18.13 2.60
C GLN A 37 19.45 -17.65 2.41
N PRO A 38 18.62 -18.35 1.62
CA PRO A 38 17.19 -18.04 1.49
C PRO A 38 16.49 -18.05 2.84
N ILE A 39 15.72 -16.99 3.14
CA ILE A 39 14.91 -16.91 4.35
C ILE A 39 13.75 -17.92 4.22
N SER A 40 13.57 -18.77 5.23
CA SER A 40 12.41 -19.65 5.29
C SER A 40 11.13 -18.88 5.65
N PRO A 41 9.92 -19.32 5.23
CA PRO A 41 8.66 -18.75 5.67
C PRO A 41 8.54 -18.69 7.21
N ASP A 42 9.03 -19.70 7.93
CA ASP A 42 9.01 -19.75 9.38
C ASP A 42 9.84 -18.62 10.04
N ALA A 43 10.95 -18.22 9.41
CA ALA A 43 11.74 -17.09 9.89
C ALA A 43 11.00 -15.74 9.72
N LEU A 44 10.07 -15.64 8.77
CA LEU A 44 9.23 -14.46 8.56
C LEU A 44 8.08 -14.36 9.58
N SER A 45 7.66 -15.48 10.19
CA SER A 45 6.54 -15.50 11.15
C SER A 45 6.83 -14.70 12.43
N ALA A 46 8.09 -14.42 12.73
CA ALA A 46 8.48 -13.51 13.82
C ALA A 46 8.08 -12.05 13.56
N ILE A 47 7.83 -11.66 12.30
CA ILE A 47 7.57 -10.26 11.89
C ILE A 47 6.20 -10.13 11.23
N PHE A 48 5.76 -11.12 10.47
CA PHE A 48 4.51 -11.09 9.70
C PHE A 48 3.56 -12.19 10.16
N VAL A 49 2.27 -11.93 10.04
CA VAL A 49 1.22 -12.93 10.29
C VAL A 49 1.16 -13.95 9.16
N ASP A 50 0.77 -15.18 9.47
CA ASP A 50 0.80 -16.31 8.54
C ASP A 50 0.06 -16.03 7.22
N SER A 51 -1.12 -15.40 7.29
CA SER A 51 -1.90 -15.05 6.10
C SER A 51 -1.19 -14.10 5.12
N LEU A 52 -0.25 -13.26 5.59
CA LEU A 52 0.57 -12.43 4.71
C LEU A 52 1.74 -13.22 4.13
N ILE A 53 2.33 -14.14 4.91
CA ILE A 53 3.39 -15.03 4.43
C ILE A 53 2.84 -15.99 3.37
N GLU A 54 1.65 -16.56 3.59
CA GLU A 54 0.97 -17.41 2.62
C GLU A 54 0.74 -16.69 1.28
N GLN A 55 0.36 -15.40 1.32
CA GLN A 55 0.20 -14.62 0.10
C GLN A 55 1.54 -14.33 -0.60
N GLU A 56 2.59 -14.08 0.16
CA GLU A 56 3.94 -13.81 -0.39
C GLU A 56 4.49 -15.00 -1.16
N VAL A 57 4.25 -16.22 -0.66
CA VAL A 57 4.74 -17.46 -1.30
C VAL A 57 3.72 -18.10 -2.23
N SER A 58 2.54 -17.53 -2.38
CA SER A 58 1.45 -18.10 -3.18
C SER A 58 1.83 -18.19 -4.65
N ALA A 59 1.49 -19.31 -5.28
CA ALA A 59 1.53 -19.49 -6.73
C ALA A 59 0.17 -19.24 -7.40
N GLU A 60 -0.88 -18.98 -6.61
CA GLU A 60 -2.23 -18.72 -7.13
C GLU A 60 -2.26 -17.39 -7.89
N ARG A 61 -2.82 -17.41 -9.10
CA ARG A 61 -2.91 -16.23 -9.97
C ARG A 61 -3.85 -15.16 -9.40
N TRP A 62 -4.95 -15.57 -8.80
CA TRP A 62 -6.00 -14.70 -8.29
C TRP A 62 -6.21 -14.93 -6.80
N ILE A 63 -5.88 -13.94 -6.00
CA ILE A 63 -6.03 -13.98 -4.55
C ILE A 63 -7.27 -13.17 -4.17
N PRO A 64 -8.29 -13.76 -3.53
CA PRO A 64 -9.51 -13.05 -3.17
C PRO A 64 -9.23 -11.84 -2.27
N ILE A 65 -9.87 -10.71 -2.56
CA ILE A 65 -9.85 -9.53 -1.68
C ILE A 65 -10.97 -9.69 -0.66
N PRO A 66 -10.68 -9.73 0.64
CA PRO A 66 -11.71 -9.81 1.67
C PRO A 66 -12.74 -8.68 1.57
N GLU A 67 -14.02 -8.99 1.80
CA GLU A 67 -15.09 -7.99 1.67
C GLU A 67 -14.88 -6.76 2.56
N PRO A 68 -14.42 -6.85 3.84
CA PRO A 68 -14.15 -5.67 4.64
C PRO A 68 -13.08 -4.74 4.04
N VAL A 69 -12.10 -5.31 3.32
CA VAL A 69 -11.08 -4.54 2.60
C VAL A 69 -11.70 -3.85 1.38
N ARG A 70 -12.57 -4.55 0.63
CA ARG A 70 -13.26 -3.99 -0.54
C ARG A 70 -14.21 -2.87 -0.16
N GLU A 71 -14.93 -3.00 0.95
CA GLU A 71 -15.81 -1.94 1.47
C GLU A 71 -15.02 -0.65 1.76
N ILE A 72 -13.86 -0.77 2.38
CA ILE A 72 -13.00 0.38 2.62
C ILE A 72 -12.47 0.96 1.30
N TYR A 73 -12.11 0.12 0.33
CA TYR A 73 -11.67 0.60 -0.98
C TYR A 73 -12.72 1.44 -1.70
N ARG A 74 -14.02 1.19 -1.53
CA ARG A 74 -15.11 1.99 -2.13
C ARG A 74 -15.08 3.46 -1.72
N LEU A 75 -14.43 3.81 -0.60
CA LEU A 75 -14.34 5.19 -0.14
C LEU A 75 -13.55 6.11 -1.10
N TRP A 76 -12.63 5.56 -1.91
CA TRP A 76 -11.82 6.36 -2.86
C TRP A 76 -11.51 5.66 -4.18
N ARG A 77 -11.87 4.40 -4.34
CA ARG A 77 -11.64 3.64 -5.57
C ARG A 77 -12.95 3.40 -6.31
N PRO A 78 -12.91 3.25 -7.64
CA PRO A 78 -11.73 3.34 -8.52
C PRO A 78 -11.16 4.76 -8.61
N ALA A 79 -9.83 4.90 -8.49
CA ALA A 79 -9.19 6.19 -8.66
C ALA A 79 -9.20 6.61 -10.15
N PRO A 80 -9.33 7.91 -10.49
CA PRO A 80 -9.37 8.37 -11.87
C PRO A 80 -8.10 8.07 -12.66
N LEU A 81 -8.24 7.75 -13.95
CA LEU A 81 -7.16 7.70 -14.91
C LEU A 81 -7.25 8.92 -15.82
N PHE A 82 -6.16 9.63 -16.01
CA PHE A 82 -6.10 10.78 -16.90
C PHE A 82 -5.09 10.53 -18.02
N ARG A 83 -5.43 11.06 -19.22
CA ARG A 83 -4.47 11.13 -20.31
C ARG A 83 -3.78 12.49 -20.31
N ALA A 84 -2.47 12.47 -20.38
CA ALA A 84 -1.61 13.66 -20.30
C ALA A 84 -1.36 14.30 -21.68
N HIS A 85 -2.41 14.71 -22.40
CA HIS A 85 -2.33 15.29 -23.74
C HIS A 85 -1.30 16.42 -23.88
N ARG A 86 -1.20 17.29 -22.85
CA ARG A 86 -0.27 18.43 -22.87
C ARG A 86 1.18 17.95 -22.82
N LEU A 87 1.46 16.91 -22.00
CA LEU A 87 2.79 16.31 -21.92
C LEU A 87 3.16 15.58 -23.20
N GLU A 88 2.20 14.87 -23.81
CA GLU A 88 2.39 14.22 -25.12
C GLU A 88 2.78 15.26 -26.19
N ALA A 89 2.10 16.38 -26.24
CA ALA A 89 2.36 17.47 -27.17
C ALA A 89 3.74 18.12 -26.93
N GLU A 90 4.07 18.39 -25.66
CA GLU A 90 5.36 18.99 -25.28
C GLU A 90 6.54 18.10 -25.64
N LEU A 91 6.39 16.79 -25.48
CA LEU A 91 7.42 15.81 -25.81
C LEU A 91 7.47 15.49 -27.30
N GLY A 92 6.52 15.92 -28.11
CA GLY A 92 6.43 15.58 -29.54
C GLY A 92 6.36 14.07 -29.79
N THR A 93 5.80 13.30 -28.86
CA THR A 93 5.81 11.84 -28.89
C THR A 93 4.52 11.26 -29.48
N PRO A 94 4.57 10.16 -30.27
CA PRO A 94 3.38 9.42 -30.65
C PRO A 94 2.80 8.56 -29.51
N ALA A 95 3.53 8.40 -28.41
CA ALA A 95 3.08 7.63 -27.25
C ALA A 95 1.88 8.28 -26.56
N ARG A 96 0.95 7.43 -26.10
CA ARG A 96 -0.18 7.87 -25.28
C ARG A 96 0.23 7.75 -23.82
N ILE A 97 0.31 8.88 -23.12
CA ILE A 97 0.77 8.95 -21.72
C ILE A 97 -0.44 9.08 -20.81
N TYR A 98 -0.55 8.16 -19.84
CA TYR A 98 -1.61 8.15 -18.85
C TYR A 98 -1.03 8.18 -17.44
N TYR A 99 -1.77 8.79 -16.50
CA TYR A 99 -1.44 8.72 -15.09
C TYR A 99 -2.67 8.39 -14.25
N LYS A 100 -2.48 7.51 -13.27
CA LYS A 100 -3.46 7.17 -12.25
C LYS A 100 -3.42 8.25 -11.16
N TYR A 101 -4.53 8.93 -10.93
CA TYR A 101 -4.56 10.03 -9.97
C TYR A 101 -4.89 9.52 -8.57
N GLU A 102 -3.87 9.32 -7.75
CA GLU A 102 -4.00 8.85 -6.38
C GLU A 102 -4.20 9.98 -5.35
N GLY A 103 -4.37 11.23 -5.81
CA GLY A 103 -4.74 12.37 -4.96
C GLY A 103 -6.15 12.29 -4.36
N VAL A 104 -7.00 11.37 -4.86
CA VAL A 104 -8.31 11.05 -4.28
C VAL A 104 -8.21 10.15 -3.04
N SER A 105 -7.06 9.49 -2.84
CA SER A 105 -6.83 8.66 -1.66
C SER A 105 -6.80 9.53 -0.40
N PRO A 106 -7.47 9.13 0.69
CA PRO A 106 -7.46 9.87 1.95
C PRO A 106 -6.08 10.10 2.55
N ALA A 107 -5.11 9.21 2.24
CA ALA A 107 -3.71 9.38 2.62
C ALA A 107 -2.86 10.08 1.55
N GLY A 108 -3.45 10.54 0.45
CA GLY A 108 -2.76 11.19 -0.67
C GLY A 108 -1.74 10.29 -1.38
N SER A 109 -1.91 8.96 -1.33
CA SER A 109 -0.95 8.00 -1.87
C SER A 109 -1.61 6.64 -2.16
N HIS A 110 -1.10 5.94 -3.18
CA HIS A 110 -1.46 4.55 -3.50
C HIS A 110 -1.13 3.56 -2.35
N LYS A 111 -0.24 3.93 -1.45
CA LYS A 111 0.21 3.07 -0.34
C LYS A 111 -0.91 2.67 0.61
N LEU A 112 -1.97 3.47 0.69
CA LEU A 112 -3.14 3.13 1.48
C LEU A 112 -3.80 1.82 1.03
N ASN A 113 -3.76 1.51 -0.27
CA ASN A 113 -4.31 0.25 -0.79
C ASN A 113 -3.65 -0.98 -0.14
N SER A 114 -2.32 -0.98 -0.02
CA SER A 114 -1.59 -2.07 0.66
C SER A 114 -1.76 -2.03 2.17
N ALA A 115 -1.77 -0.82 2.75
CA ALA A 115 -1.90 -0.64 4.20
C ALA A 115 -3.23 -1.18 4.74
N ILE A 116 -4.35 -0.97 4.02
CA ILE A 116 -5.67 -1.49 4.39
C ILE A 116 -5.64 -3.03 4.46
N ALA A 117 -5.12 -3.69 3.44
CA ALA A 117 -5.03 -5.14 3.41
C ALA A 117 -4.16 -5.67 4.55
N GLN A 118 -2.99 -5.09 4.78
CA GLN A 118 -2.10 -5.50 5.86
C GLN A 118 -2.73 -5.29 7.25
N ALA A 119 -3.40 -4.17 7.48
CA ALA A 119 -4.10 -3.93 8.74
C ALA A 119 -5.24 -4.94 8.95
N TYR A 120 -6.01 -5.25 7.91
CA TYR A 120 -7.07 -6.26 7.98
C TYR A 120 -6.51 -7.62 8.44
N TYR A 121 -5.51 -8.16 7.75
CA TYR A 121 -4.96 -9.47 8.09
C TYR A 121 -4.30 -9.53 9.48
N ASN A 122 -3.64 -8.45 9.88
CA ASN A 122 -3.11 -8.34 11.24
C ASN A 122 -4.23 -8.32 12.29
N ARG A 123 -5.34 -7.60 12.01
CA ARG A 123 -6.51 -7.58 12.88
C ARG A 123 -7.13 -8.97 13.04
N GLU A 124 -7.32 -9.71 11.93
CA GLU A 124 -7.85 -11.07 11.94
C GLU A 124 -6.96 -12.05 12.71
N ALA A 125 -5.65 -11.87 12.68
CA ALA A 125 -4.69 -12.61 13.49
C ALA A 125 -4.64 -12.17 14.97
N GLY A 126 -5.52 -11.26 15.42
CA GLY A 126 -5.60 -10.78 16.80
C GLY A 126 -4.54 -9.75 17.18
N ILE A 127 -3.77 -9.23 16.23
CA ILE A 127 -2.75 -8.20 16.48
C ILE A 127 -3.44 -6.88 16.84
N ARG A 128 -3.03 -6.30 17.96
CA ARG A 128 -3.57 -5.03 18.46
C ARG A 128 -2.62 -3.85 18.28
N ARG A 129 -1.37 -4.11 17.96
CA ARG A 129 -0.36 -3.09 17.73
C ARG A 129 0.60 -3.51 16.61
N MET A 130 0.82 -2.61 15.67
CA MET A 130 1.81 -2.78 14.61
C MET A 130 2.90 -1.72 14.75
N THR A 131 4.10 -2.08 14.34
CA THR A 131 5.25 -1.18 14.26
C THR A 131 5.72 -1.09 12.83
N THR A 132 6.10 0.09 12.38
CA THR A 132 6.65 0.27 11.05
C THR A 132 7.67 1.38 10.99
N GLU A 133 8.50 1.34 9.96
CA GLU A 133 9.40 2.43 9.58
C GLU A 133 8.75 3.24 8.44
N THR A 134 9.11 4.50 8.33
CA THR A 134 8.77 5.34 7.18
C THR A 134 9.85 6.37 6.90
N GLY A 135 10.32 6.44 5.65
CA GLY A 135 11.25 7.49 5.22
C GLY A 135 10.56 8.86 5.19
N ALA A 136 9.89 9.18 4.08
CA ALA A 136 9.23 10.47 3.88
C ALA A 136 7.84 10.62 4.54
N GLY A 137 7.35 9.61 5.25
CA GLY A 137 6.11 9.65 6.04
C GLY A 137 4.85 9.16 5.32
N GLN A 138 4.86 8.89 4.03
CA GLN A 138 3.67 8.45 3.30
C GLN A 138 3.16 7.08 3.75
N TRP A 139 4.07 6.14 3.97
CA TRP A 139 3.72 4.81 4.47
C TRP A 139 3.15 4.88 5.88
N GLY A 140 3.82 5.63 6.79
CA GLY A 140 3.33 5.85 8.14
C GLY A 140 1.92 6.43 8.17
N CYS A 141 1.64 7.47 7.37
CA CYS A 141 0.29 8.04 7.26
C CYS A 141 -0.74 7.01 6.76
N SER A 142 -0.38 6.22 5.75
CA SER A 142 -1.28 5.20 5.20
C SER A 142 -1.58 4.10 6.21
N LEU A 143 -0.56 3.61 6.91
CA LEU A 143 -0.74 2.56 7.90
C LEU A 143 -1.47 3.07 9.16
N ALA A 144 -1.22 4.31 9.59
CA ALA A 144 -1.93 4.93 10.70
C ALA A 144 -3.44 5.04 10.42
N LEU A 145 -3.81 5.47 9.21
CA LEU A 145 -5.21 5.52 8.79
C LEU A 145 -5.84 4.12 8.71
N ALA A 146 -5.12 3.15 8.15
CA ALA A 146 -5.59 1.76 8.10
C ALA A 146 -5.76 1.17 9.51
N GLY A 147 -4.81 1.44 10.41
CA GLY A 147 -4.89 1.04 11.81
C GLY A 147 -6.11 1.60 12.53
N GLN A 148 -6.45 2.87 12.26
CA GLN A 148 -7.68 3.47 12.80
C GLN A 148 -8.94 2.75 12.32
N MET A 149 -9.01 2.40 11.02
CA MET A 149 -10.16 1.72 10.43
C MET A 149 -10.39 0.32 11.02
N PHE A 150 -9.33 -0.36 11.41
CA PHE A 150 -9.40 -1.71 11.99
C PHE A 150 -9.16 -1.79 13.50
N GLY A 151 -9.00 -0.66 14.20
CA GLY A 151 -8.80 -0.61 15.64
C GLY A 151 -7.44 -1.14 16.09
N ILE A 152 -6.39 -0.94 15.29
CA ILE A 152 -5.00 -1.33 15.59
C ILE A 152 -4.18 -0.09 15.95
N ASP A 153 -3.46 -0.15 17.06
CA ASP A 153 -2.46 0.88 17.42
C ASP A 153 -1.27 0.82 16.45
N ILE A 154 -0.91 1.96 15.87
CA ILE A 154 0.25 2.04 14.96
C ILE A 154 1.36 2.85 15.61
N ARG A 155 2.56 2.26 15.65
CA ARG A 155 3.79 2.93 16.06
C ARG A 155 4.71 3.12 14.85
N VAL A 156 4.99 4.37 14.51
CA VAL A 156 5.79 4.70 13.33
C VAL A 156 7.15 5.25 13.75
N PHE A 157 8.20 4.67 13.22
CA PHE A 157 9.57 5.18 13.31
C PHE A 157 9.91 5.92 12.02
N MET A 158 10.32 7.17 12.13
CA MET A 158 10.62 8.00 10.97
C MET A 158 12.09 8.39 10.94
N VAL A 159 12.69 8.31 9.76
CA VAL A 159 14.07 8.76 9.55
C VAL A 159 14.22 10.23 9.94
N LYS A 160 15.18 10.55 10.81
CA LYS A 160 15.38 11.87 11.42
C LYS A 160 15.46 13.01 10.40
N VAL A 161 16.23 12.84 9.34
CA VAL A 161 16.37 13.85 8.28
C VAL A 161 15.03 14.16 7.62
N SER A 162 14.27 13.14 7.28
CA SER A 162 12.93 13.29 6.68
C SER A 162 11.92 13.90 7.65
N TYR A 163 12.02 13.58 8.92
CA TYR A 163 11.20 14.16 9.99
C TYR A 163 11.39 15.67 10.07
N GLN A 164 12.65 16.13 10.06
CA GLN A 164 12.98 17.55 10.11
C GLN A 164 12.55 18.32 8.85
N GLN A 165 12.67 17.71 7.68
CA GLN A 165 12.29 18.33 6.40
C GLN A 165 10.77 18.40 6.16
N LYS A 166 9.99 17.56 6.81
CA LYS A 166 8.54 17.41 6.56
C LYS A 166 7.71 17.38 7.86
N PRO A 167 7.80 18.42 8.70
CA PRO A 167 7.14 18.46 10.01
C PRO A 167 5.60 18.40 9.90
N PHE A 168 5.02 18.87 8.78
CA PHE A 168 3.56 18.88 8.55
C PHE A 168 2.93 17.48 8.58
N ARG A 169 3.68 16.44 8.25
CA ARG A 169 3.17 15.07 8.28
C ARG A 169 2.95 14.55 9.68
N GLN A 170 3.59 15.12 10.68
CA GLN A 170 3.36 14.81 12.08
C GLN A 170 1.92 15.17 12.49
N ILE A 171 1.40 16.31 12.04
CA ILE A 171 0.04 16.78 12.34
C ILE A 171 -1.00 15.81 11.77
N GLY A 172 -0.86 15.40 10.51
CA GLY A 172 -1.77 14.45 9.88
C GLY A 172 -1.80 13.11 10.60
N ARG A 173 -0.65 12.61 11.08
CA ARG A 173 -0.54 11.35 11.82
C ARG A 173 -1.19 11.44 13.20
N ALA A 174 -1.00 12.52 13.92
CA ALA A 174 -1.60 12.74 15.23
C ALA A 174 -3.14 12.64 15.18
N SER A 175 -3.76 13.06 14.07
CA SER A 175 -5.21 12.93 13.85
C SER A 175 -5.67 11.48 13.70
N CYS A 176 -4.76 10.54 13.39
CA CYS A 176 -5.04 9.11 13.19
C CYS A 176 -4.65 8.23 14.39
N ARG A 177 -4.59 8.76 15.61
CA ARG A 177 -4.18 8.04 16.83
C ARG A 177 -2.79 7.38 16.76
N GLU A 178 -1.90 7.95 15.98
CA GLU A 178 -0.53 7.47 15.89
C GLU A 178 0.29 7.92 17.10
N ARG A 179 1.09 7.01 17.68
CA ARG A 179 2.16 7.37 18.60
C ARG A 179 3.47 7.51 17.81
N VAL A 180 3.87 8.75 17.58
CA VAL A 180 5.20 9.02 17.01
C VAL A 180 6.25 8.75 18.08
N SER A 181 7.07 7.73 17.88
CA SER A 181 8.31 7.55 18.65
C SER A 181 9.38 8.46 18.08
N SER A 182 10.26 8.93 18.97
CA SER A 182 11.38 9.83 18.63
C SER A 182 12.13 9.34 17.40
N PRO A 183 12.62 10.27 16.55
CA PRO A 183 13.41 9.89 15.37
C PRO A 183 14.65 9.09 15.80
N VAL A 184 14.90 8.01 15.08
CA VAL A 184 16.13 7.22 15.17
C VAL A 184 17.18 7.83 14.27
#